data_d393e74f8b08fde604f38e094a9f5668
#
_entry.id   d393e74f8b08fde604f38e094a9f5668
#
_cell.length_a   1.000
_cell.length_b   1.000
_cell.length_c   1.000
_cell.angle_alpha   90.00
_cell.angle_beta   90.00
_cell.angle_gamma   90.00
#
_symmetry.space_group_name_H-M   'P 1'
#
loop_
_entity.id
_entity.type
_entity.pdbx_description
1 polymer ?
#
loop_
_entity_poly.entity_id
_entity_poly.type
_entity_poly.pdbx_seq_one_letter_code
_entity_poly.pdbx_strand_id
1 'polypeptide(L)'
;MRASSFTLLTAILLSACGSSDPQLTPGVCAPGAPALERTGSVTEAQARTYQMLPFEVGAGTGRVELLYQWFEHDGPPGTPVTNTTLDLGLWDERGYRTQAAFRGWGGSHQGRIDEGDAPIFVQADSADRGFSPGRVNPGTWFAELGIAAVSPQGADWLVRIECKSASGVRPDDDPVDPAHVASLETRWYHSDFHMHAYHSNPNAPEWDEFVALARAAKLDFLMVTEYVTGRHWETLGALQRANADLLIWPGREVITYFGHVNTHGETFGLYEYRHGFEDVDIGFIQDQAKARGALFQVNHPTSFPPPTFSNFCRGCYFELGDAIDWARVDTIEVLTGPVIANSTDVGAQDTPGAIENPFMQDAINLWEEHLRLGHKIAPVSGSDSKGAESSDADRIRKGYGSSATAVYAAGLSRAALTAALQAGHVYVRTRGVDRSPALEYTATAGAQEGMFGDTLLVGPTDAVTLRVTVTGGANQLLRYLRNGEMFLELPIPTDPFVSELGVTRAPEGEGPLGTFWGIETVQQQAAPDEPATLRTTIGNPIFLKAP
;
A
#
# COMPACT_ATOMS: atom_id res chain seq x y z
N MET A 1 -74.79 8.80 10.77
CA MET A 1 -73.88 8.72 11.91
C MET A 1 -72.46 8.55 11.36
N ARG A 2 -71.70 9.63 11.39
CA ARG A 2 -70.30 9.67 10.91
C ARG A 2 -69.39 9.40 12.11
N ALA A 3 -68.56 8.36 12.08
CA ALA A 3 -67.50 8.12 13.04
C ALA A 3 -66.20 8.68 12.50
N SER A 4 -65.64 9.67 13.20
CA SER A 4 -64.36 10.28 12.90
C SER A 4 -63.27 9.49 13.65
N SER A 5 -62.33 8.92 12.90
CA SER A 5 -61.12 8.28 13.46
C SER A 5 -60.04 9.33 13.62
N PHE A 6 -59.60 9.54 14.85
CA PHE A 6 -58.41 10.34 15.17
C PHE A 6 -57.19 9.42 15.07
N THR A 7 -56.27 9.77 14.17
CA THR A 7 -54.96 9.14 14.06
C THR A 7 -53.99 9.95 14.92
N LEU A 8 -53.47 9.32 15.96
CA LEU A 8 -52.44 9.88 16.83
C LEU A 8 -51.06 9.72 16.16
N LEU A 9 -50.46 10.82 15.73
CA LEU A 9 -49.10 10.82 15.20
C LEU A 9 -48.12 10.90 16.40
N THR A 10 -47.48 9.77 16.71
CA THR A 10 -46.39 9.76 17.71
C THR A 10 -45.09 10.20 17.03
N ALA A 11 -44.67 11.42 17.32
CA ALA A 11 -43.36 11.92 16.92
C ALA A 11 -42.30 11.23 17.79
N ILE A 12 -41.48 10.38 17.19
CA ILE A 12 -40.26 9.84 17.81
C ILE A 12 -39.20 10.93 17.68
N LEU A 13 -38.92 11.61 18.78
CA LEU A 13 -37.73 12.44 18.92
C LEU A 13 -36.51 11.52 19.02
N LEU A 14 -35.78 11.38 17.93
CA LEU A 14 -34.42 10.86 17.92
C LEU A 14 -33.53 11.91 18.60
N SER A 15 -33.23 11.70 19.88
CA SER A 15 -32.12 12.39 20.55
C SER A 15 -30.82 11.89 19.92
N ALA A 16 -30.23 12.70 19.04
CA ALA A 16 -28.84 12.56 18.69
C ALA A 16 -28.01 12.83 19.96
N CYS A 17 -27.55 11.78 20.61
CA CYS A 17 -26.45 11.88 21.58
C CYS A 17 -25.18 12.23 20.81
N GLY A 18 -24.97 13.50 20.55
CA GLY A 18 -23.64 14.02 20.25
C GLY A 18 -22.80 13.86 21.52
N SER A 19 -21.87 12.92 21.53
CA SER A 19 -20.77 12.91 22.48
C SER A 19 -19.91 14.14 22.20
N SER A 20 -20.17 15.23 22.90
CA SER A 20 -19.22 16.34 22.96
C SER A 20 -18.02 15.84 23.76
N ASP A 21 -16.96 15.44 23.06
CA ASP A 21 -15.65 15.34 23.70
C ASP A 21 -15.38 16.66 24.43
N PRO A 22 -14.92 16.61 25.69
CA PRO A 22 -14.56 17.84 26.38
C PRO A 22 -13.50 18.55 25.55
N GLN A 23 -13.83 19.74 25.02
CA GLN A 23 -12.86 20.55 24.27
C GLN A 23 -11.66 20.80 25.21
N LEU A 24 -10.54 20.13 24.92
CA LEU A 24 -9.28 20.32 25.60
C LEU A 24 -8.87 21.79 25.43
N THR A 25 -8.75 22.50 26.55
CA THR A 25 -8.26 23.89 26.50
C THR A 25 -6.79 23.86 25.99
N PRO A 26 -6.45 24.61 24.94
CA PRO A 26 -5.08 24.67 24.45
C PRO A 26 -4.14 25.17 25.57
N GLY A 27 -3.09 24.42 25.88
CA GLY A 27 -2.00 24.92 26.71
C GLY A 27 -0.98 25.63 25.81
N VAL A 28 -0.23 26.56 26.36
CA VAL A 28 0.79 27.34 25.64
C VAL A 28 2.14 26.66 25.71
N CYS A 29 2.72 26.36 24.53
CA CYS A 29 4.07 25.88 24.31
C CYS A 29 4.92 27.05 23.78
N ALA A 30 5.95 27.47 24.53
CA ALA A 30 6.81 28.58 24.14
C ALA A 30 8.27 28.34 24.58
N PRO A 31 9.26 28.97 23.94
CA PRO A 31 10.66 28.85 24.34
C PRO A 31 10.88 29.26 25.80
N GLY A 32 11.54 28.39 26.57
CA GLY A 32 11.81 28.61 27.99
C GLY A 32 10.63 28.33 28.93
N ALA A 33 9.46 28.00 28.40
CA ALA A 33 8.36 27.48 29.20
C ALA A 33 8.59 25.98 29.54
N PRO A 34 8.00 25.48 30.63
CA PRO A 34 7.95 24.03 30.86
C PRO A 34 7.29 23.29 29.71
N ALA A 35 7.68 22.02 29.50
CA ALA A 35 7.03 21.14 28.54
C ALA A 35 5.52 21.07 28.81
N LEU A 36 4.74 21.12 27.76
CA LEU A 36 3.30 20.92 27.82
C LEU A 36 3.02 19.41 27.75
N GLU A 37 2.33 18.89 28.75
CA GLU A 37 1.90 17.50 28.76
C GLU A 37 0.39 17.41 28.55
N ARG A 38 0.01 16.43 27.72
CA ARG A 38 -1.36 16.00 27.47
C ARG A 38 -1.47 14.54 27.83
N THR A 39 -2.42 14.22 28.66
CA THR A 39 -2.70 12.85 29.09
C THR A 39 -4.15 12.51 28.88
N GLY A 40 -4.43 11.26 28.71
CA GLY A 40 -5.77 10.73 28.61
C GLY A 40 -5.76 9.21 28.63
N SER A 41 -6.93 8.62 28.48
CA SER A 41 -7.11 7.19 28.41
C SER A 41 -7.89 6.83 27.16
N VAL A 42 -7.62 5.67 26.61
CA VAL A 42 -8.38 5.09 25.48
C VAL A 42 -8.94 3.73 25.87
N THR A 43 -10.11 3.44 25.32
CA THR A 43 -10.79 2.15 25.48
C THR A 43 -10.89 1.43 24.13
N GLU A 44 -11.12 0.13 24.15
CA GLU A 44 -11.30 -0.69 22.93
C GLU A 44 -12.36 -0.10 21.97
N ALA A 45 -13.43 0.51 22.51
CA ALA A 45 -14.46 1.15 21.70
C ALA A 45 -13.99 2.37 20.88
N GLN A 46 -12.83 2.93 21.22
CA GLN A 46 -12.22 4.06 20.50
C GLN A 46 -11.18 3.60 19.46
N ALA A 47 -10.93 2.30 19.34
CA ALA A 47 -10.04 1.79 18.30
C ALA A 47 -10.51 2.24 16.90
N ARG A 48 -9.56 2.46 16.01
CA ARG A 48 -9.76 2.89 14.62
C ARG A 48 -10.36 4.30 14.48
N THR A 49 -10.05 5.18 15.45
CA THR A 49 -10.47 6.60 15.43
C THR A 49 -9.29 7.55 15.54
N TYR A 50 -9.57 8.84 15.43
CA TYR A 50 -8.56 9.90 15.53
C TYR A 50 -8.99 10.93 16.56
N GLN A 51 -8.03 11.44 17.35
CA GLN A 51 -8.22 12.50 18.30
C GLN A 51 -7.27 13.66 18.03
N MET A 52 -7.80 14.89 17.92
CA MET A 52 -7.00 16.09 17.73
C MET A 52 -6.71 16.75 19.08
N LEU A 53 -5.43 16.89 19.42
CA LEU A 53 -4.95 17.47 20.66
C LEU A 53 -4.45 18.90 20.41
N PRO A 54 -5.24 19.95 20.70
CA PRO A 54 -4.84 21.32 20.43
C PRO A 54 -3.78 21.81 21.42
N PHE A 55 -2.84 22.64 20.92
CA PHE A 55 -1.88 23.37 21.72
C PHE A 55 -1.51 24.70 21.07
N GLU A 56 -1.24 25.74 21.88
CA GLU A 56 -0.83 27.05 21.37
C GLU A 56 0.69 27.12 21.23
N VAL A 57 1.16 27.39 20.02
CA VAL A 57 2.57 27.72 19.76
C VAL A 57 2.78 29.21 20.00
N GLY A 58 3.59 29.55 21.02
CA GLY A 58 3.90 30.93 21.40
C GLY A 58 4.88 31.64 20.46
N ALA A 59 4.89 32.94 20.52
CA ALA A 59 5.82 33.77 19.76
C ALA A 59 7.29 33.43 20.08
N GLY A 60 8.16 33.48 19.07
CA GLY A 60 9.59 33.17 19.19
C GLY A 60 9.92 31.67 19.12
N THR A 61 8.92 30.81 18.94
CA THR A 61 9.13 29.40 18.68
C THR A 61 9.68 29.22 17.27
N GLY A 62 10.77 28.50 17.14
CA GLY A 62 11.35 28.11 15.86
C GLY A 62 11.40 26.59 15.65
N ARG A 63 11.14 25.82 16.74
CA ARG A 63 11.13 24.36 16.74
C ARG A 63 10.05 23.82 17.68
N VAL A 64 9.27 22.87 17.20
CA VAL A 64 8.32 22.09 17.98
C VAL A 64 8.84 20.66 18.08
N GLU A 65 8.88 20.11 19.27
CA GLU A 65 9.29 18.74 19.58
C GLU A 65 8.15 17.99 20.25
N LEU A 66 7.97 16.71 19.87
CA LEU A 66 6.95 15.85 20.44
C LEU A 66 7.56 14.52 20.86
N LEU A 67 7.17 14.06 22.04
CA LEU A 67 7.33 12.68 22.49
C LEU A 67 5.96 12.15 22.88
N TYR A 68 5.69 10.90 22.60
CA TYR A 68 4.46 10.27 23.02
C TYR A 68 4.68 8.82 23.42
N GLN A 69 3.91 8.36 24.39
CA GLN A 69 3.96 7.00 24.89
C GLN A 69 2.59 6.59 25.40
N TRP A 70 2.37 5.30 25.51
CA TRP A 70 1.16 4.76 26.11
C TRP A 70 1.50 3.60 27.04
N PHE A 71 0.60 3.36 28.00
CA PHE A 71 0.73 2.35 29.03
C PHE A 71 -0.54 1.53 29.05
N GLU A 72 -0.45 0.25 28.72
CA GLU A 72 -1.60 -0.64 28.76
C GLU A 72 -2.03 -0.89 30.21
N HIS A 73 -3.34 -0.95 30.44
CA HIS A 73 -3.87 -1.39 31.72
C HIS A 73 -3.67 -2.90 31.85
N ASP A 74 -3.23 -3.33 33.03
CA ASP A 74 -3.04 -4.74 33.32
C ASP A 74 -4.37 -5.49 33.27
N GLY A 75 -4.45 -6.54 32.44
CA GLY A 75 -5.59 -7.44 32.39
C GLY A 75 -5.54 -8.53 33.45
N PRO A 76 -6.62 -9.30 33.64
CA PRO A 76 -6.59 -10.49 34.48
C PRO A 76 -5.52 -11.47 34.01
N PRO A 77 -4.86 -12.22 34.90
CA PRO A 77 -3.85 -13.22 34.53
C PRO A 77 -4.41 -14.21 33.47
N GLY A 78 -3.68 -14.37 32.36
CA GLY A 78 -4.07 -15.26 31.25
C GLY A 78 -4.94 -14.59 30.18
N THR A 79 -5.24 -13.28 30.26
CA THR A 79 -5.84 -12.52 29.17
C THR A 79 -4.85 -12.37 28.03
N PRO A 80 -5.22 -12.66 26.76
CA PRO A 80 -4.37 -12.37 25.63
C PRO A 80 -4.00 -10.88 25.61
N VAL A 81 -2.72 -10.57 25.53
CA VAL A 81 -2.26 -9.19 25.39
C VAL A 81 -2.52 -8.78 23.94
N THR A 82 -3.58 -8.02 23.73
CA THR A 82 -3.78 -7.29 22.47
C THR A 82 -3.10 -5.94 22.64
N ASN A 83 -2.01 -5.73 21.92
CA ASN A 83 -1.21 -4.52 22.10
C ASN A 83 -1.99 -3.28 21.63
N THR A 84 -2.08 -2.29 22.48
CA THR A 84 -2.50 -0.95 22.09
C THR A 84 -1.49 -0.37 21.10
N THR A 85 -1.97 0.37 20.12
CA THR A 85 -1.13 1.08 19.17
C THR A 85 -1.74 2.44 18.88
N LEU A 86 -0.94 3.47 19.15
CA LEU A 86 -1.28 4.85 18.88
C LEU A 86 -0.29 5.42 17.88
N ASP A 87 -0.79 6.15 16.88
CA ASP A 87 0.01 6.83 15.86
C ASP A 87 0.05 8.33 16.17
N LEU A 88 1.12 9.00 15.74
CA LEU A 88 1.27 10.44 15.92
C LEU A 88 1.40 11.17 14.59
N GLY A 89 0.50 12.12 14.35
CA GLY A 89 0.58 13.14 13.31
C GLY A 89 0.71 14.55 13.86
N LEU A 90 1.10 15.50 13.02
CA LEU A 90 1.24 16.92 13.40
C LEU A 90 0.65 17.83 12.34
N TRP A 91 -0.13 18.81 12.79
CA TRP A 91 -0.80 19.83 11.98
C TRP A 91 -0.49 21.22 12.53
N ASP A 92 -0.21 22.16 11.65
CA ASP A 92 0.16 23.52 12.05
C ASP A 92 -1.04 24.46 12.21
N GLU A 93 -0.77 25.75 12.43
CA GLU A 93 -1.75 26.79 12.76
C GLU A 93 -2.83 27.02 11.69
N ARG A 94 -2.64 26.46 10.49
CA ARG A 94 -3.64 26.52 9.41
C ARG A 94 -4.82 25.58 9.64
N GLY A 95 -4.70 24.67 10.63
CA GLY A 95 -5.77 23.79 11.09
C GLY A 95 -5.83 22.45 10.37
N TYR A 96 -6.24 21.41 11.10
CA TYR A 96 -6.20 20.00 10.65
C TYR A 96 -7.22 19.63 9.55
N ARG A 97 -8.04 20.55 9.10
CA ARG A 97 -8.98 20.36 7.96
C ARG A 97 -8.40 20.79 6.62
N THR A 98 -7.23 21.38 6.60
CA THR A 98 -6.52 21.74 5.36
C THR A 98 -5.25 20.93 5.21
N GLN A 99 -5.10 20.26 4.07
CA GLN A 99 -3.91 19.48 3.75
C GLN A 99 -2.61 20.29 3.82
N ALA A 100 -2.69 21.59 3.53
CA ALA A 100 -1.53 22.48 3.63
C ALA A 100 -0.97 22.62 5.05
N ALA A 101 -1.75 22.31 6.07
CA ALA A 101 -1.33 22.37 7.48
C ALA A 101 -0.61 21.11 7.96
N PHE A 102 -0.66 20.02 7.19
CA PHE A 102 -0.04 18.76 7.58
C PHE A 102 1.47 18.89 7.62
N ARG A 103 2.07 18.56 8.75
CA ARG A 103 3.52 18.65 8.97
C ARG A 103 4.19 17.28 9.00
N GLY A 104 3.43 16.22 9.06
CA GLY A 104 3.96 14.87 9.00
C GLY A 104 3.24 13.87 9.89
N TRP A 105 3.62 12.61 9.72
CA TRP A 105 3.11 11.46 10.45
C TRP A 105 4.26 10.51 10.78
N GLY A 106 4.37 10.13 12.03
CA GLY A 106 5.44 9.27 12.55
C GLY A 106 5.01 7.82 12.80
N GLY A 107 3.74 7.47 12.49
CA GLY A 107 3.22 6.15 12.80
C GLY A 107 3.25 5.84 14.28
N SER A 108 3.43 4.57 14.62
CA SER A 108 3.38 4.04 15.99
C SER A 108 4.74 3.93 16.68
N HIS A 109 5.70 4.77 16.32
CA HIS A 109 7.02 4.81 16.95
C HIS A 109 6.98 5.62 18.23
N GLN A 110 6.76 4.97 19.36
CA GLN A 110 6.80 5.61 20.67
C GLN A 110 8.18 6.22 20.93
N GLY A 111 8.19 7.47 21.43
CA GLY A 111 9.37 8.06 22.06
C GLY A 111 9.22 7.98 23.58
N ARG A 112 10.06 7.22 24.25
CA ARG A 112 10.00 7.02 25.71
C ARG A 112 10.68 8.15 26.44
N ILE A 113 9.89 8.91 27.18
CA ILE A 113 10.35 10.11 27.90
C ILE A 113 11.34 9.74 29.00
N ASP A 114 11.09 8.68 29.71
CA ASP A 114 11.89 8.16 30.82
C ASP A 114 13.20 7.46 30.38
N GLU A 115 13.26 7.00 29.13
CA GLU A 115 14.46 6.39 28.54
C GLU A 115 15.34 7.41 27.79
N GLY A 116 14.87 8.65 27.63
CA GLY A 116 15.62 9.73 26.99
C GLY A 116 15.67 9.62 25.46
N ASP A 117 14.63 9.05 24.85
CA ASP A 117 14.51 8.95 23.40
C ASP A 117 14.50 10.34 22.75
N ALA A 118 15.01 10.40 21.53
CA ALA A 118 14.99 11.62 20.74
C ALA A 118 13.54 11.99 20.37
N PRO A 119 13.15 13.27 20.52
CA PRO A 119 11.82 13.70 20.14
C PRO A 119 11.66 13.77 18.62
N ILE A 120 10.47 13.50 18.14
CA ILE A 120 10.01 13.92 16.82
C ILE A 120 10.05 15.44 16.77
N PHE A 121 10.57 16.03 15.69
CA PHE A 121 10.64 17.49 15.61
C PHE A 121 10.32 18.05 14.23
N VAL A 122 9.89 19.31 14.21
CA VAL A 122 9.81 20.16 13.04
C VAL A 122 10.38 21.54 13.35
N GLN A 123 11.19 22.07 12.41
CA GLN A 123 11.71 23.44 12.41
C GLN A 123 11.84 23.97 10.97
N ALA A 124 12.30 25.20 10.82
CA ALA A 124 12.29 25.85 9.52
C ALA A 124 13.11 25.13 8.45
N ASP A 125 14.30 24.65 8.75
CA ASP A 125 15.28 24.08 7.82
C ASP A 125 15.39 22.56 7.86
N SER A 126 14.82 21.91 8.87
CA SER A 126 14.88 20.46 9.03
C SER A 126 13.66 19.92 9.79
N ALA A 127 13.41 18.65 9.66
CA ALA A 127 12.39 17.92 10.39
C ALA A 127 12.80 16.45 10.50
N ASP A 128 12.17 15.73 11.39
CA ASP A 128 12.36 14.30 11.53
C ASP A 128 11.83 13.53 10.31
N ARG A 129 12.20 12.25 10.18
CA ARG A 129 11.72 11.36 9.11
C ARG A 129 10.19 11.32 9.12
N GLY A 130 9.57 11.37 7.94
CA GLY A 130 8.11 11.44 7.81
C GLY A 130 7.49 12.82 8.05
N PHE A 131 8.29 13.83 8.46
CA PHE A 131 7.84 15.19 8.70
C PHE A 131 8.45 16.20 7.72
N SER A 132 7.72 17.30 7.46
CA SER A 132 8.13 18.35 6.55
C SER A 132 8.65 19.57 7.31
N PRO A 133 9.86 20.06 6.97
CA PRO A 133 10.39 21.31 7.50
C PRO A 133 9.57 22.49 7.01
N GLY A 134 9.68 23.59 7.72
CA GLY A 134 9.03 24.84 7.38
C GLY A 134 8.85 25.71 8.58
N ARG A 135 8.53 26.97 8.33
CA ARG A 135 8.39 27.96 9.37
C ARG A 135 7.39 27.49 10.46
N VAL A 136 7.77 27.68 11.70
CA VAL A 136 6.90 27.47 12.87
C VAL A 136 6.25 28.80 13.19
N ASN A 137 4.98 28.95 12.84
CA ASN A 137 4.22 30.17 13.14
C ASN A 137 3.48 30.04 14.46
N PRO A 138 3.34 31.13 15.22
CA PRO A 138 2.47 31.16 16.39
C PRO A 138 1.00 30.90 16.03
N GLY A 139 0.28 30.23 16.92
CA GLY A 139 -1.14 29.88 16.74
C GLY A 139 -1.47 28.51 17.26
N THR A 140 -2.70 28.06 17.02
CA THR A 140 -3.16 26.75 17.48
C THR A 140 -2.67 25.66 16.52
N TRP A 141 -1.83 24.79 17.03
CA TRP A 141 -1.36 23.56 16.37
C TRP A 141 -2.09 22.36 16.95
N PHE A 142 -2.02 21.22 16.24
CA PHE A 142 -2.67 19.99 16.68
C PHE A 142 -1.70 18.82 16.57
N ALA A 143 -1.52 18.10 17.68
CA ALA A 143 -1.01 16.75 17.63
C ALA A 143 -2.20 15.81 17.32
N GLU A 144 -2.09 15.03 16.27
CA GLU A 144 -3.07 14.00 15.92
C GLU A 144 -2.67 12.71 16.62
N LEU A 145 -3.57 12.17 17.42
CA LEU A 145 -3.44 10.85 17.99
C LEU A 145 -4.35 9.89 17.24
N GLY A 146 -3.76 9.08 16.36
CA GLY A 146 -4.45 8.00 15.69
C GLY A 146 -4.55 6.80 16.62
N ILE A 147 -5.77 6.35 16.93
CA ILE A 147 -6.03 5.23 17.84
C ILE A 147 -6.19 3.97 17.01
N ALA A 148 -5.08 3.38 16.57
CA ALA A 148 -5.11 2.27 15.62
C ALA A 148 -5.66 0.96 16.22
N ALA A 149 -5.25 0.65 17.44
CA ALA A 149 -5.74 -0.50 18.22
C ALA A 149 -5.68 -0.19 19.71
N VAL A 150 -6.56 -0.79 20.49
CA VAL A 150 -6.59 -0.65 21.94
C VAL A 150 -6.81 -2.03 22.57
N SER A 151 -6.02 -2.34 23.61
CA SER A 151 -6.23 -3.56 24.39
C SER A 151 -7.61 -3.57 25.04
N PRO A 152 -8.23 -4.74 25.30
CA PRO A 152 -9.55 -4.83 25.94
C PRO A 152 -9.63 -4.14 27.31
N GLN A 153 -8.49 -3.99 27.99
CA GLN A 153 -8.41 -3.32 29.30
C GLN A 153 -8.26 -1.80 29.16
N GLY A 154 -7.98 -1.30 27.96
CA GLY A 154 -7.68 0.09 27.71
C GLY A 154 -6.20 0.44 27.94
N ALA A 155 -5.86 1.67 27.67
CA ALA A 155 -4.51 2.21 27.90
C ALA A 155 -4.57 3.69 28.27
N ASP A 156 -3.61 4.13 29.05
CA ASP A 156 -3.34 5.55 29.28
C ASP A 156 -2.29 6.04 28.27
N TRP A 157 -2.38 7.29 27.87
CA TRP A 157 -1.40 7.90 26.97
C TRP A 157 -0.88 9.24 27.51
N LEU A 158 0.33 9.57 27.09
CA LEU A 158 0.99 10.84 27.38
C LEU A 158 1.59 11.37 26.08
N VAL A 159 1.29 12.62 25.72
CA VAL A 159 1.95 13.40 24.68
C VAL A 159 2.63 14.59 25.34
N ARG A 160 3.95 14.69 25.19
CA ARG A 160 4.77 15.78 25.70
C ARG A 160 5.23 16.66 24.55
N ILE A 161 5.02 17.97 24.66
CA ILE A 161 5.28 18.95 23.62
C ILE A 161 6.23 19.99 24.19
N GLU A 162 7.34 20.23 23.48
CA GLU A 162 8.31 21.27 23.83
C GLU A 162 8.49 22.25 22.67
N CYS A 163 8.56 23.53 22.99
CA CYS A 163 8.82 24.58 22.03
C CYS A 163 10.17 25.23 22.34
N LYS A 164 11.01 25.33 21.32
CA LYS A 164 12.37 25.87 21.43
C LYS A 164 12.57 27.00 20.44
N SER A 165 13.46 27.93 20.80
CA SER A 165 13.98 28.90 19.84
C SER A 165 14.85 28.17 18.83
N ALA A 166 14.61 28.38 17.56
CA ALA A 166 15.45 27.92 16.46
C ALA A 166 15.35 28.93 15.30
N SER A 167 16.38 28.96 14.47
CA SER A 167 16.42 29.77 13.27
C SER A 167 16.83 28.89 12.10
N GLY A 168 16.37 29.22 10.92
CA GLY A 168 16.68 28.49 9.70
C GLY A 168 15.80 28.99 8.56
N VAL A 169 16.10 28.51 7.37
CA VAL A 169 15.30 28.78 6.18
C VAL A 169 14.97 27.42 5.56
N ARG A 170 13.70 27.23 5.22
CA ARG A 170 13.26 25.99 4.56
C ARG A 170 14.08 25.81 3.28
N PRO A 171 14.66 24.62 3.07
CA PRO A 171 15.29 24.28 1.82
C PRO A 171 14.30 24.39 0.65
N ASP A 172 14.78 24.80 -0.50
CA ASP A 172 13.98 24.79 -1.71
C ASP A 172 13.58 23.34 -2.06
N ASP A 173 12.38 23.18 -2.59
CA ASP A 173 11.92 21.90 -3.07
C ASP A 173 12.68 21.52 -4.34
N ASP A 174 13.05 20.25 -4.42
CA ASP A 174 13.71 19.65 -5.59
C ASP A 174 12.98 18.36 -5.99
N PRO A 175 11.75 18.47 -6.54
CA PRO A 175 10.95 17.32 -6.91
C PRO A 175 11.53 16.59 -8.13
N VAL A 176 11.18 15.31 -8.29
CA VAL A 176 11.45 14.61 -9.54
C VAL A 176 10.68 15.25 -10.69
N ASP A 177 11.33 15.32 -11.87
CA ASP A 177 10.65 15.77 -13.09
C ASP A 177 9.60 14.73 -13.52
N PRO A 178 8.32 15.05 -13.54
CA PRO A 178 7.28 14.11 -13.98
C PRO A 178 7.40 13.73 -15.46
N ALA A 179 8.10 14.51 -16.26
CA ALA A 179 8.36 14.25 -17.68
C ALA A 179 9.65 13.47 -17.93
N HIS A 180 10.36 13.04 -16.88
CA HIS A 180 11.60 12.28 -17.03
C HIS A 180 11.37 11.00 -17.84
N VAL A 181 12.27 10.75 -18.82
CA VAL A 181 12.31 9.55 -19.66
C VAL A 181 13.65 8.88 -19.47
N ALA A 182 13.66 7.74 -18.77
CA ALA A 182 14.90 6.99 -18.52
C ALA A 182 15.30 6.10 -19.70
N SER A 183 14.33 5.66 -20.53
CA SER A 183 14.56 4.88 -21.75
C SER A 183 13.42 5.08 -22.75
N LEU A 184 13.74 5.02 -24.06
CA LEU A 184 12.76 5.00 -25.17
C LEU A 184 12.56 3.60 -25.74
N GLU A 185 13.19 2.58 -25.17
CA GLU A 185 13.10 1.21 -25.65
C GLU A 185 11.75 0.58 -25.27
N THR A 186 11.08 -0.08 -26.21
CA THR A 186 9.89 -0.89 -25.92
C THR A 186 10.33 -2.26 -25.43
N ARG A 187 10.09 -2.56 -24.16
CA ARG A 187 10.47 -3.82 -23.52
C ARG A 187 9.73 -4.05 -22.21
N TRP A 188 9.99 -5.18 -21.58
CA TRP A 188 9.61 -5.44 -20.19
C TRP A 188 10.47 -4.64 -19.23
N TYR A 189 9.82 -3.91 -18.33
CA TYR A 189 10.40 -3.16 -17.21
C TYR A 189 9.92 -3.75 -15.90
N HIS A 190 10.77 -3.75 -14.88
CA HIS A 190 10.49 -4.42 -13.61
C HIS A 190 10.46 -3.42 -12.46
N SER A 191 9.49 -3.58 -11.57
CA SER A 191 9.43 -2.86 -10.30
C SER A 191 8.80 -3.71 -9.20
N ASP A 192 9.04 -3.27 -8.00
CA ASP A 192 8.33 -3.60 -6.78
C ASP A 192 7.29 -2.48 -6.55
N PHE A 193 6.01 -2.84 -6.41
CA PHE A 193 4.91 -1.87 -6.36
C PHE A 193 4.57 -1.41 -4.95
N HIS A 194 5.37 -1.84 -3.95
CA HIS A 194 5.16 -1.44 -2.56
C HIS A 194 6.51 -1.42 -1.82
N MET A 195 7.14 -0.25 -1.81
CA MET A 195 8.46 -0.04 -1.20
C MET A 195 8.44 1.15 -0.25
N HIS A 196 8.84 0.92 0.98
CA HIS A 196 9.09 1.97 1.95
C HIS A 196 10.58 2.30 2.01
N ALA A 197 10.91 3.56 2.23
CA ALA A 197 12.27 4.02 2.29
C ALA A 197 12.49 4.98 3.47
N TYR A 198 13.31 5.98 3.29
CA TYR A 198 13.83 6.88 4.31
C TYR A 198 12.78 7.46 5.27
N HIS A 199 11.58 7.82 4.77
CA HIS A 199 10.57 8.51 5.58
C HIS A 199 9.62 7.59 6.34
N SER A 200 9.56 6.31 5.99
CA SER A 200 8.61 5.37 6.60
C SER A 200 9.15 4.66 7.85
N ASN A 201 10.46 4.51 7.95
CA ASN A 201 11.04 3.73 9.06
C ASN A 201 12.37 4.35 9.51
N PRO A 202 12.61 4.54 10.82
CA PRO A 202 13.87 5.09 11.32
C PRO A 202 15.10 4.25 10.98
N ASN A 203 14.92 2.95 10.71
CA ASN A 203 16.00 2.03 10.31
C ASN A 203 16.08 1.82 8.79
N ALA A 204 15.23 2.49 8.01
CA ALA A 204 15.29 2.40 6.55
C ALA A 204 16.59 3.00 6.01
N PRO A 205 17.09 2.52 4.85
CA PRO A 205 18.33 3.00 4.25
C PRO A 205 18.22 4.47 3.83
N GLU A 206 19.37 5.11 3.74
CA GLU A 206 19.50 6.39 3.05
C GLU A 206 19.20 6.21 1.54
N TRP A 207 18.85 7.28 0.86
CA TRP A 207 18.40 7.22 -0.54
C TRP A 207 19.37 6.57 -1.51
N ASP A 208 20.68 6.78 -1.35
CA ASP A 208 21.69 6.15 -2.20
C ASP A 208 21.76 4.64 -1.96
N GLU A 209 21.63 4.19 -0.73
CA GLU A 209 21.56 2.76 -0.39
C GLU A 209 20.26 2.14 -0.90
N PHE A 210 19.11 2.83 -0.77
CA PHE A 210 17.83 2.40 -1.34
C PHE A 210 17.96 2.12 -2.84
N VAL A 211 18.55 3.05 -3.61
CA VAL A 211 18.81 2.86 -5.05
C VAL A 211 19.74 1.69 -5.30
N ALA A 212 20.80 1.54 -4.50
CA ALA A 212 21.74 0.43 -4.66
C ALA A 212 21.06 -0.94 -4.43
N LEU A 213 20.20 -1.07 -3.42
CA LEU A 213 19.43 -2.29 -3.14
C LEU A 213 18.45 -2.59 -4.27
N ALA A 214 17.75 -1.58 -4.78
CA ALA A 214 16.81 -1.74 -5.89
C ALA A 214 17.52 -2.18 -7.19
N ARG A 215 18.70 -1.61 -7.48
CA ARG A 215 19.54 -2.04 -8.62
C ARG A 215 20.04 -3.48 -8.45
N ALA A 216 20.41 -3.88 -7.24
CA ALA A 216 20.79 -5.26 -6.94
C ALA A 216 19.63 -6.24 -7.20
N ALA A 217 18.39 -5.80 -6.97
CA ALA A 217 17.17 -6.53 -7.29
C ALA A 217 16.76 -6.43 -8.78
N LYS A 218 17.54 -5.73 -9.62
CA LYS A 218 17.30 -5.51 -11.07
C LYS A 218 15.99 -4.79 -11.38
N LEU A 219 15.59 -3.87 -10.52
CA LEU A 219 14.44 -3.01 -10.76
C LEU A 219 14.83 -1.90 -11.74
N ASP A 220 13.95 -1.63 -12.71
CA ASP A 220 14.10 -0.57 -13.73
C ASP A 220 13.46 0.75 -13.26
N PHE A 221 12.44 0.65 -12.43
CA PHE A 221 11.78 1.81 -11.84
C PHE A 221 11.39 1.54 -10.38
N LEU A 222 11.30 2.61 -9.60
CA LEU A 222 11.10 2.55 -8.16
C LEU A 222 9.79 3.22 -7.78
N MET A 223 8.81 2.42 -7.37
CA MET A 223 7.53 2.90 -6.82
C MET A 223 7.74 3.20 -5.33
N VAL A 224 8.09 4.46 -5.02
CA VAL A 224 8.40 4.89 -3.65
C VAL A 224 7.10 5.21 -2.92
N THR A 225 6.61 4.30 -2.09
CA THR A 225 5.31 4.38 -1.41
C THR A 225 5.46 4.62 0.09
N GLU A 226 6.08 5.76 0.44
CA GLU A 226 6.22 6.16 1.84
C GLU A 226 4.86 6.31 2.52
N TYR A 227 4.80 6.06 3.83
CA TYR A 227 3.57 6.21 4.61
C TYR A 227 3.05 7.64 4.58
N VAL A 228 1.82 7.85 4.20
CA VAL A 228 1.02 9.07 4.36
C VAL A 228 1.73 10.37 3.95
N THR A 229 3.04 10.53 4.23
CA THR A 229 3.82 11.74 4.00
C THR A 229 3.97 12.08 2.51
N GLY A 230 4.13 13.37 2.21
CA GLY A 230 4.53 13.85 0.87
C GLY A 230 5.99 14.32 0.80
N ARG A 231 6.77 14.13 1.87
CA ARG A 231 8.11 14.71 2.01
C ARG A 231 9.07 14.30 0.89
N HIS A 232 9.02 13.06 0.44
CA HIS A 232 9.89 12.56 -0.62
C HIS A 232 9.64 13.21 -1.99
N TRP A 233 8.42 13.70 -2.28
CA TRP A 233 8.21 14.53 -3.49
C TRP A 233 9.08 15.78 -3.52
N GLU A 234 9.37 16.34 -2.35
CA GLU A 234 10.11 17.58 -2.20
C GLU A 234 11.61 17.42 -2.41
N THR A 235 12.17 16.20 -2.41
CA THR A 235 13.62 15.98 -2.25
C THR A 235 14.26 15.03 -3.24
N LEU A 236 13.49 14.28 -4.02
CA LEU A 236 14.05 13.20 -4.87
C LEU A 236 14.59 13.66 -6.23
N GLY A 237 14.53 14.96 -6.57
CA GLY A 237 14.98 15.46 -7.87
C GLY A 237 16.48 15.27 -8.12
N ALA A 238 17.32 15.56 -7.12
CA ALA A 238 18.76 15.31 -7.22
C ALA A 238 19.08 13.83 -7.39
N LEU A 239 18.37 12.94 -6.65
CA LEU A 239 18.52 11.49 -6.76
C LEU A 239 18.13 10.99 -8.16
N GLN A 240 17.03 11.51 -8.73
CA GLN A 240 16.61 11.18 -10.09
C GLN A 240 17.67 11.62 -11.13
N ARG A 241 18.21 12.82 -11.00
CA ARG A 241 19.26 13.31 -11.92
C ARG A 241 20.56 12.51 -11.83
N ALA A 242 20.93 12.07 -10.62
CA ALA A 242 22.10 11.21 -10.40
C ALA A 242 21.90 9.79 -10.96
N ASN A 243 20.66 9.36 -11.16
CA ASN A 243 20.26 8.04 -11.65
C ASN A 243 19.34 8.16 -12.87
N ALA A 244 19.83 8.81 -13.94
CA ALA A 244 19.01 9.17 -15.10
C ALA A 244 18.50 7.96 -15.92
N ASP A 245 19.13 6.80 -15.80
CA ASP A 245 18.77 5.52 -16.42
C ASP A 245 17.69 4.73 -15.65
N LEU A 246 17.35 5.19 -14.44
CA LEU A 246 16.34 4.63 -13.57
C LEU A 246 15.16 5.60 -13.50
N LEU A 247 13.93 5.12 -13.37
CA LEU A 247 12.79 6.00 -13.13
C LEU A 247 12.41 5.96 -11.64
N ILE A 248 12.52 7.10 -10.95
CA ILE A 248 12.00 7.25 -9.59
C ILE A 248 10.56 7.76 -9.67
N TRP A 249 9.61 6.98 -9.18
CA TRP A 249 8.20 7.27 -9.26
C TRP A 249 7.61 7.42 -7.85
N PRO A 250 7.49 8.66 -7.33
CA PRO A 250 6.87 8.87 -6.04
C PRO A 250 5.41 8.44 -6.03
N GLY A 251 5.03 7.78 -5.00
CA GLY A 251 3.70 7.40 -4.61
C GLY A 251 3.58 7.51 -3.09
N ARG A 252 2.51 7.06 -2.52
CA ARG A 252 2.36 6.93 -1.07
C ARG A 252 1.46 5.77 -0.72
N GLU A 253 1.71 5.18 0.42
CA GLU A 253 0.75 4.32 1.06
C GLU A 253 -0.16 5.16 1.95
N VAL A 254 -1.44 5.17 1.60
CA VAL A 254 -2.49 5.78 2.40
C VAL A 254 -2.94 4.76 3.44
N ILE A 255 -2.49 4.98 4.66
CA ILE A 255 -2.80 4.12 5.80
C ILE A 255 -4.16 4.50 6.34
N THR A 256 -5.14 3.61 6.21
CA THR A 256 -6.38 3.65 6.98
C THR A 256 -6.43 2.47 7.95
N TYR A 257 -7.24 2.53 8.98
CA TYR A 257 -7.36 1.41 9.93
C TYR A 257 -8.31 0.29 9.43
N PHE A 258 -8.74 0.37 8.17
CA PHE A 258 -9.71 -0.54 7.55
C PHE A 258 -9.25 -1.13 6.21
N GLY A 259 -8.09 -0.70 5.74
CA GLY A 259 -7.50 -1.10 4.47
C GLY A 259 -6.45 -0.09 4.02
N HIS A 260 -5.40 -0.56 3.37
CA HIS A 260 -4.36 0.32 2.83
C HIS A 260 -4.45 0.40 1.30
N VAL A 261 -4.10 1.54 0.76
CA VAL A 261 -4.06 1.74 -0.69
C VAL A 261 -2.79 2.51 -1.06
N ASN A 262 -2.15 2.10 -2.15
CA ASN A 262 -1.10 2.91 -2.74
C ASN A 262 -1.68 3.84 -3.82
N THR A 263 -1.12 5.04 -3.88
CA THR A 263 -1.37 5.97 -4.97
C THR A 263 -0.04 6.30 -5.64
N HIS A 264 0.00 6.30 -6.97
CA HIS A 264 1.23 6.48 -7.72
C HIS A 264 1.08 7.57 -8.77
N GLY A 265 2.09 8.41 -8.89
CA GLY A 265 2.17 9.40 -9.95
C GLY A 265 1.30 10.64 -9.76
N GLU A 266 0.73 10.82 -8.62
CA GLU A 266 -0.02 12.03 -8.29
C GLU A 266 0.86 13.28 -8.33
N THR A 267 0.25 14.44 -8.44
CA THR A 267 0.95 15.70 -8.29
C THR A 267 1.32 15.93 -6.82
N PHE A 268 2.40 16.72 -6.62
CA PHE A 268 2.84 17.12 -5.29
C PHE A 268 1.69 17.62 -4.38
N GLY A 269 1.76 17.26 -3.12
CA GLY A 269 0.82 17.64 -2.08
C GLY A 269 0.16 16.43 -1.41
N LEU A 270 -0.21 16.61 -0.16
CA LEU A 270 -0.93 15.61 0.61
C LEU A 270 -2.41 15.63 0.23
N TYR A 271 -3.07 14.50 0.27
CA TYR A 271 -4.52 14.38 0.37
C TYR A 271 -4.92 13.65 1.65
N GLU A 272 -6.20 13.67 1.97
CA GLU A 272 -6.72 13.11 3.22
C GLU A 272 -6.49 11.59 3.30
N TYR A 273 -6.27 11.07 4.50
CA TYR A 273 -6.00 9.66 4.75
C TYR A 273 -6.81 9.09 5.93
N ARG A 274 -7.42 9.94 6.73
CA ARG A 274 -8.08 9.58 7.98
C ARG A 274 -9.50 9.06 7.74
N HIS A 275 -9.63 7.92 7.05
CA HIS A 275 -10.94 7.29 6.87
C HIS A 275 -11.64 7.06 8.22
N GLY A 276 -12.90 7.47 8.32
CA GLY A 276 -13.70 7.41 9.54
C GLY A 276 -13.57 8.63 10.46
N PHE A 277 -12.73 9.61 10.11
CA PHE A 277 -12.62 10.85 10.85
C PHE A 277 -13.57 11.91 10.28
N GLU A 278 -14.50 12.38 11.09
CA GLU A 278 -15.53 13.35 10.69
C GLU A 278 -16.32 12.89 9.45
N ASP A 279 -16.19 13.59 8.33
CA ASP A 279 -16.84 13.30 7.05
C ASP A 279 -15.89 12.66 6.01
N VAL A 280 -14.72 12.21 6.43
CA VAL A 280 -13.75 11.55 5.55
C VAL A 280 -14.08 10.07 5.40
N ASP A 281 -14.29 9.63 4.17
CA ASP A 281 -14.41 8.22 3.81
C ASP A 281 -13.40 7.83 2.71
N ILE A 282 -13.29 6.54 2.43
CA ILE A 282 -12.36 6.03 1.41
C ILE A 282 -12.76 6.47 -0.01
N GLY A 283 -14.04 6.67 -0.28
CA GLY A 283 -14.53 7.19 -1.55
C GLY A 283 -14.02 8.61 -1.80
N PHE A 284 -14.05 9.48 -0.79
CA PHE A 284 -13.47 10.81 -0.83
C PHE A 284 -11.95 10.78 -1.07
N ILE A 285 -11.23 9.85 -0.42
CA ILE A 285 -9.79 9.64 -0.63
C ILE A 285 -9.51 9.20 -2.07
N GLN A 286 -10.28 8.24 -2.59
CA GLN A 286 -10.18 7.78 -3.97
C GLN A 286 -10.46 8.91 -4.96
N ASP A 287 -11.45 9.75 -4.70
CA ASP A 287 -11.78 10.92 -5.53
C ASP A 287 -10.61 11.90 -5.60
N GLN A 288 -9.97 12.19 -4.47
CA GLN A 288 -8.79 13.07 -4.45
C GLN A 288 -7.61 12.48 -5.23
N ALA A 289 -7.34 11.19 -5.09
CA ALA A 289 -6.28 10.50 -5.82
C ALA A 289 -6.53 10.59 -7.33
N LYS A 290 -7.73 10.25 -7.78
CA LYS A 290 -8.11 10.28 -9.20
C LYS A 290 -8.15 11.68 -9.78
N ALA A 291 -8.60 12.68 -9.03
CA ALA A 291 -8.58 14.08 -9.45
C ALA A 291 -7.15 14.61 -9.68
N ARG A 292 -6.14 13.99 -9.07
CA ARG A 292 -4.71 14.28 -9.25
C ARG A 292 -4.03 13.43 -10.29
N GLY A 293 -4.76 12.54 -10.98
CA GLY A 293 -4.24 11.64 -12.00
C GLY A 293 -3.43 10.46 -11.44
N ALA A 294 -3.59 10.13 -10.15
CA ALA A 294 -2.91 8.99 -9.56
C ALA A 294 -3.49 7.66 -10.05
N LEU A 295 -2.62 6.66 -10.21
CA LEU A 295 -3.03 5.27 -10.19
C LEU A 295 -3.43 4.89 -8.76
N PHE A 296 -4.51 4.13 -8.62
CA PHE A 296 -5.04 3.69 -7.33
C PHE A 296 -4.87 2.18 -7.21
N GLN A 297 -4.11 1.74 -6.21
CA GLN A 297 -3.77 0.35 -5.95
C GLN A 297 -4.38 -0.10 -4.63
N VAL A 298 -5.01 -1.25 -4.61
CA VAL A 298 -5.41 -1.93 -3.37
C VAL A 298 -4.25 -2.80 -2.88
N ASN A 299 -3.77 -2.52 -1.66
CA ASN A 299 -2.61 -3.18 -1.08
C ASN A 299 -3.01 -4.43 -0.29
N HIS A 300 -2.20 -5.47 -0.32
CA HIS A 300 -2.26 -6.68 0.52
C HIS A 300 -3.67 -7.06 1.02
N PRO A 301 -4.68 -7.13 0.13
CA PRO A 301 -6.10 -7.07 0.52
C PRO A 301 -6.56 -8.21 1.43
N THR A 302 -5.85 -9.31 1.45
CA THR A 302 -6.20 -10.51 2.22
C THR A 302 -5.18 -10.85 3.30
N SER A 303 -4.16 -9.99 3.48
CA SER A 303 -3.11 -10.22 4.47
C SER A 303 -3.62 -10.00 5.89
N PHE A 304 -3.26 -10.91 6.78
CA PHE A 304 -3.54 -10.81 8.21
C PHE A 304 -5.02 -10.64 8.57
N PRO A 305 -5.92 -11.55 8.12
CA PRO A 305 -7.35 -11.43 8.36
C PRO A 305 -7.70 -11.50 9.85
N PRO A 306 -8.66 -10.63 10.31
CA PRO A 306 -9.17 -10.70 11.66
C PRO A 306 -10.04 -11.96 11.88
N PRO A 307 -10.25 -12.44 13.13
CA PRO A 307 -9.62 -11.92 14.36
C PRO A 307 -8.22 -12.49 14.63
N THR A 308 -7.77 -13.48 13.87
CA THR A 308 -6.54 -14.24 14.14
C THR A 308 -5.28 -13.36 14.11
N PHE A 309 -5.23 -12.40 13.20
CA PHE A 309 -4.06 -11.58 12.96
C PHE A 309 -4.26 -10.09 13.28
N SER A 310 -5.32 -9.72 14.00
CA SER A 310 -5.66 -8.31 14.27
C SER A 310 -4.53 -7.49 14.90
N ASN A 311 -3.58 -8.13 15.58
CA ASN A 311 -2.45 -7.47 16.24
C ASN A 311 -1.19 -7.36 15.40
N PHE A 312 -1.13 -8.04 14.22
CA PHE A 312 0.05 -8.03 13.37
C PHE A 312 0.14 -6.75 12.56
N CYS A 313 -0.98 -6.35 12.00
CA CYS A 313 -1.06 -5.19 11.15
C CYS A 313 -2.47 -4.59 11.24
N ARG A 314 -2.55 -3.28 11.45
CA ARG A 314 -3.81 -2.58 11.61
C ARG A 314 -4.23 -2.00 10.27
N GLY A 315 -5.27 -2.58 9.69
CA GLY A 315 -5.75 -2.21 8.37
C GLY A 315 -5.06 -2.92 7.21
N CYS A 316 -4.19 -3.91 7.44
CA CYS A 316 -3.63 -4.69 6.33
C CYS A 316 -4.69 -5.52 5.62
N TYR A 317 -5.64 -6.10 6.34
CA TYR A 317 -6.80 -6.74 5.71
C TYR A 317 -7.75 -5.66 5.18
N PHE A 318 -8.13 -5.76 3.91
CA PHE A 318 -8.92 -4.73 3.24
C PHE A 318 -10.41 -4.90 3.52
N GLU A 319 -10.94 -4.17 4.49
CA GLU A 319 -12.34 -4.18 4.91
C GLU A 319 -13.21 -3.18 4.12
N LEU A 320 -12.62 -2.42 3.19
CA LEU A 320 -13.26 -1.30 2.49
C LEU A 320 -13.86 -1.66 1.12
N GLY A 321 -14.01 -2.96 0.84
CA GLY A 321 -14.44 -3.45 -0.47
C GLY A 321 -15.74 -2.86 -0.98
N ASP A 322 -16.73 -2.67 -0.11
CA ASP A 322 -18.04 -2.09 -0.47
C ASP A 322 -18.03 -0.54 -0.52
N ALA A 323 -16.95 0.09 -0.06
CA ALA A 323 -16.88 1.54 0.07
C ALA A 323 -16.04 2.22 -1.03
N ILE A 324 -15.32 1.46 -1.86
CA ILE A 324 -14.56 1.98 -3.00
C ILE A 324 -15.27 1.69 -4.33
N ASP A 325 -14.99 2.52 -5.32
CA ASP A 325 -15.38 2.24 -6.70
C ASP A 325 -14.32 1.38 -7.40
N TRP A 326 -14.57 0.07 -7.49
CA TRP A 326 -13.67 -0.91 -8.12
C TRP A 326 -13.43 -0.65 -9.60
N ALA A 327 -14.33 0.02 -10.31
CA ALA A 327 -14.10 0.41 -11.71
C ALA A 327 -12.98 1.46 -11.84
N ARG A 328 -12.56 2.07 -10.75
CA ARG A 328 -11.51 3.09 -10.65
C ARG A 328 -10.22 2.58 -9.99
N VAL A 329 -10.16 1.30 -9.63
CA VAL A 329 -8.94 0.64 -9.16
C VAL A 329 -8.12 0.23 -10.37
N ASP A 330 -6.87 0.67 -10.45
CA ASP A 330 -5.97 0.36 -11.57
C ASP A 330 -5.21 -0.96 -11.33
N THR A 331 -4.77 -1.18 -10.09
CA THR A 331 -3.95 -2.34 -9.72
C THR A 331 -4.36 -2.92 -8.36
N ILE A 332 -4.06 -4.20 -8.16
CA ILE A 332 -4.28 -4.92 -6.90
C ILE A 332 -3.07 -5.80 -6.57
N GLU A 333 -2.62 -5.79 -5.35
CA GLU A 333 -1.57 -6.71 -4.92
C GLU A 333 -2.12 -8.13 -4.78
N VAL A 334 -1.66 -9.02 -5.66
CA VAL A 334 -1.94 -10.45 -5.56
C VAL A 334 -0.87 -11.19 -4.75
N LEU A 335 0.26 -10.55 -4.50
CA LEU A 335 1.32 -11.01 -3.61
C LEU A 335 1.94 -9.82 -2.89
N THR A 336 2.01 -9.91 -1.55
CA THR A 336 2.73 -8.94 -0.72
C THR A 336 3.70 -9.69 0.18
N GLY A 337 4.91 -9.15 0.28
CA GLY A 337 6.00 -9.79 1.02
C GLY A 337 6.56 -11.03 0.31
N PRO A 338 7.18 -11.97 1.05
CA PRO A 338 7.80 -13.15 0.48
C PRO A 338 6.75 -14.15 -0.02
N VAL A 339 7.03 -14.77 -1.17
CA VAL A 339 6.17 -15.85 -1.71
C VAL A 339 6.32 -17.15 -0.90
N ILE A 340 7.45 -17.34 -0.23
CA ILE A 340 7.68 -18.46 0.70
C ILE A 340 7.57 -17.91 2.11
N ALA A 341 6.50 -18.29 2.79
CA ALA A 341 6.31 -18.01 4.20
C ALA A 341 6.88 -19.13 5.07
N ASN A 342 7.45 -18.72 6.19
CA ASN A 342 7.82 -19.64 7.26
C ASN A 342 7.43 -19.03 8.61
N SER A 343 7.56 -19.81 9.67
CA SER A 343 7.14 -19.41 11.00
C SER A 343 7.73 -18.07 11.48
N THR A 344 8.92 -17.71 11.03
CA THR A 344 9.59 -16.46 11.44
C THR A 344 9.11 -15.25 10.66
N ASP A 345 8.65 -15.42 9.43
CA ASP A 345 8.28 -14.30 8.56
C ASP A 345 6.84 -13.81 8.79
N VAL A 346 5.95 -14.71 9.17
CA VAL A 346 4.54 -14.38 9.43
C VAL A 346 4.17 -14.41 10.91
N GLY A 347 5.16 -14.48 11.81
CA GLY A 347 4.92 -14.59 13.26
C GLY A 347 4.24 -15.88 13.73
N ALA A 348 4.00 -16.81 12.83
CA ALA A 348 3.46 -18.13 13.15
C ALA A 348 4.59 -19.02 13.63
N GLN A 349 4.83 -19.07 14.93
CA GLN A 349 5.98 -19.77 15.55
C GLN A 349 6.01 -21.29 15.36
N ASP A 350 4.93 -21.89 14.84
CA ASP A 350 4.74 -23.34 14.82
C ASP A 350 4.38 -23.93 13.45
N THR A 351 4.63 -23.23 12.33
CA THR A 351 4.38 -23.80 11.02
C THR A 351 5.55 -24.72 10.61
N PRO A 352 5.37 -26.04 10.60
CA PRO A 352 6.45 -26.94 10.17
C PRO A 352 6.65 -26.84 8.66
N GLY A 353 7.85 -26.48 8.26
CA GLY A 353 8.26 -26.41 6.86
C GLY A 353 7.88 -25.10 6.15
N ALA A 354 8.45 -24.89 4.98
CA ALA A 354 8.14 -23.76 4.14
C ALA A 354 6.78 -23.98 3.45
N ILE A 355 5.96 -22.93 3.38
CA ILE A 355 4.69 -22.92 2.66
C ILE A 355 4.67 -21.77 1.67
N GLU A 356 3.89 -21.92 0.60
CA GLU A 356 3.53 -20.78 -0.24
C GLU A 356 2.78 -19.75 0.60
N ASN A 357 3.01 -18.45 0.37
CA ASN A 357 2.37 -17.38 1.14
C ASN A 357 0.86 -17.63 1.25
N PRO A 358 0.32 -17.84 2.46
CA PRO A 358 -1.06 -18.30 2.65
C PRO A 358 -2.10 -17.27 2.21
N PHE A 359 -1.72 -15.98 2.13
CA PHE A 359 -2.62 -14.89 1.77
C PHE A 359 -2.69 -14.68 0.25
N MET A 360 -1.71 -15.19 -0.51
CA MET A 360 -1.62 -14.98 -1.95
C MET A 360 -2.80 -15.61 -2.70
N GLN A 361 -3.22 -16.82 -2.35
CA GLN A 361 -4.34 -17.47 -3.03
C GLN A 361 -5.66 -16.70 -2.84
N ASP A 362 -5.91 -16.16 -1.65
CA ASP A 362 -7.11 -15.38 -1.37
C ASP A 362 -7.08 -14.04 -2.11
N ALA A 363 -5.89 -13.42 -2.26
CA ALA A 363 -5.72 -12.21 -3.05
C ALA A 363 -5.96 -12.47 -4.55
N ILE A 364 -5.48 -13.59 -5.08
CA ILE A 364 -5.77 -14.02 -6.47
C ILE A 364 -7.26 -14.26 -6.64
N ASN A 365 -7.92 -14.95 -5.71
CA ASN A 365 -9.36 -15.21 -5.77
C ASN A 365 -10.17 -13.91 -5.79
N LEU A 366 -9.82 -12.93 -4.94
CA LEU A 366 -10.45 -11.61 -4.90
C LEU A 366 -10.24 -10.86 -6.23
N TRP A 367 -9.01 -10.84 -6.76
CA TRP A 367 -8.73 -10.23 -8.05
C TRP A 367 -9.55 -10.84 -9.18
N GLU A 368 -9.60 -12.17 -9.28
CA GLU A 368 -10.36 -12.89 -10.31
C GLU A 368 -11.88 -12.68 -10.14
N GLU A 369 -12.38 -12.55 -8.91
CA GLU A 369 -13.78 -12.18 -8.64
C GLU A 369 -14.09 -10.83 -9.28
N HIS A 370 -13.22 -9.82 -9.10
CA HIS A 370 -13.40 -8.52 -9.73
C HIS A 370 -13.31 -8.58 -11.26
N LEU A 371 -12.45 -9.42 -11.83
CA LEU A 371 -12.45 -9.66 -13.28
C LEU A 371 -13.80 -10.22 -13.76
N ARG A 372 -14.39 -11.19 -13.02
CA ARG A 372 -15.72 -11.75 -13.34
C ARG A 372 -16.83 -10.69 -13.20
N LEU A 373 -16.70 -9.74 -12.29
CA LEU A 373 -17.62 -8.61 -12.12
C LEU A 373 -17.45 -7.52 -13.20
N GLY A 374 -16.39 -7.58 -14.01
CA GLY A 374 -16.16 -6.65 -15.11
C GLY A 374 -15.14 -5.54 -14.80
N HIS A 375 -14.45 -5.61 -13.67
CA HIS A 375 -13.42 -4.67 -13.30
C HIS A 375 -12.07 -5.13 -13.87
N LYS A 376 -11.54 -4.41 -14.85
CA LYS A 376 -10.26 -4.71 -15.50
C LYS A 376 -9.11 -4.16 -14.66
N ILE A 377 -8.69 -4.91 -13.66
CA ILE A 377 -7.66 -4.53 -12.69
C ILE A 377 -6.39 -5.33 -12.98
N ALA A 378 -5.24 -4.65 -13.04
CA ALA A 378 -3.96 -5.30 -13.27
C ALA A 378 -3.39 -5.92 -11.97
N PRO A 379 -2.94 -7.19 -11.97
CA PRO A 379 -2.32 -7.79 -10.80
C PRO A 379 -0.89 -7.29 -10.65
N VAL A 380 -0.51 -6.93 -9.43
CA VAL A 380 0.86 -6.50 -9.10
C VAL A 380 1.36 -7.22 -7.85
N SER A 381 2.66 -7.09 -7.59
CA SER A 381 3.26 -7.55 -6.33
C SER A 381 4.07 -6.44 -5.69
N GLY A 382 4.10 -6.44 -4.37
CA GLY A 382 4.90 -5.56 -3.55
C GLY A 382 5.64 -6.31 -2.45
N SER A 383 6.85 -5.88 -2.11
CA SER A 383 7.58 -6.45 -0.97
C SER A 383 7.07 -5.95 0.37
N ASP A 384 6.50 -4.76 0.40
CA ASP A 384 6.23 -3.99 1.62
C ASP A 384 7.48 -3.86 2.52
N SER A 385 8.67 -3.94 1.88
CA SER A 385 9.94 -3.86 2.58
C SER A 385 10.25 -2.45 3.02
N LYS A 386 10.85 -2.35 4.20
CA LYS A 386 11.38 -1.10 4.76
C LYS A 386 12.89 -0.98 4.52
N GLY A 387 13.50 -1.94 3.79
CA GLY A 387 14.93 -1.99 3.52
C GLY A 387 15.80 -2.23 4.76
N ALA A 388 15.20 -2.64 5.86
CA ALA A 388 15.86 -2.82 7.15
C ALA A 388 16.22 -4.28 7.46
N GLU A 389 16.29 -5.13 6.44
CA GLU A 389 16.60 -6.55 6.58
C GLU A 389 18.02 -6.74 7.12
N SER A 390 18.14 -7.63 8.11
CA SER A 390 19.36 -7.81 8.88
C SER A 390 20.46 -8.64 8.20
N SER A 391 20.12 -9.34 7.10
CA SER A 391 21.05 -10.23 6.38
C SER A 391 20.79 -10.23 4.88
N ASP A 392 21.80 -10.61 4.08
CA ASP A 392 21.66 -10.75 2.62
C ASP A 392 20.64 -11.84 2.25
N ALA A 393 20.52 -12.90 3.03
CA ALA A 393 19.52 -13.94 2.82
C ALA A 393 18.09 -13.39 3.03
N ASP A 394 17.88 -12.55 4.04
CA ASP A 394 16.60 -11.89 4.26
C ASP A 394 16.28 -10.88 3.17
N ARG A 395 17.26 -10.08 2.71
CA ARG A 395 17.10 -9.16 1.59
C ARG A 395 16.65 -9.85 0.31
N ILE A 396 17.23 -11.00 -0.01
CA ILE A 396 16.84 -11.81 -1.18
C ILE A 396 15.40 -12.33 -1.03
N ARG A 397 14.99 -12.68 0.18
CA ARG A 397 13.73 -13.34 0.45
C ARG A 397 12.56 -12.38 0.61
N LYS A 398 12.76 -11.27 1.29
CA LYS A 398 11.72 -10.31 1.69
C LYS A 398 12.08 -8.83 1.51
N GLY A 399 13.28 -8.52 1.01
CA GLY A 399 13.70 -7.16 0.71
C GLY A 399 13.11 -6.63 -0.60
N TYR A 400 13.53 -5.44 -1.00
CA TYR A 400 13.10 -4.81 -2.25
C TYR A 400 13.26 -5.78 -3.44
N GLY A 401 12.21 -5.90 -4.25
CA GLY A 401 12.22 -6.77 -5.42
C GLY A 401 12.26 -8.27 -5.11
N SER A 402 12.03 -8.70 -3.87
CA SER A 402 11.86 -10.13 -3.52
C SER A 402 10.71 -10.77 -4.28
N SER A 403 9.69 -9.98 -4.64
CA SER A 403 8.77 -10.19 -5.75
C SER A 403 8.81 -8.96 -6.66
N ALA A 404 8.47 -9.11 -7.94
CA ALA A 404 8.48 -8.01 -8.89
C ALA A 404 7.32 -8.13 -9.88
N THR A 405 6.84 -6.99 -10.35
CA THR A 405 5.90 -6.92 -11.47
C THR A 405 6.65 -6.51 -12.72
N ALA A 406 6.50 -7.29 -13.80
CA ALA A 406 6.98 -6.97 -15.12
C ALA A 406 5.89 -6.19 -15.87
N VAL A 407 6.25 -5.06 -16.47
CA VAL A 407 5.37 -4.16 -17.23
C VAL A 407 5.91 -3.98 -18.63
N TYR A 408 5.15 -4.33 -19.68
CA TYR A 408 5.55 -4.13 -21.07
C TYR A 408 5.15 -2.73 -21.52
N ALA A 409 6.11 -1.85 -21.70
CA ALA A 409 5.86 -0.45 -22.01
C ALA A 409 6.71 0.06 -23.18
N ALA A 410 6.18 1.06 -23.89
CA ALA A 410 6.84 1.71 -25.03
C ALA A 410 8.00 2.65 -24.65
N GLY A 411 8.47 2.55 -23.43
CA GLY A 411 9.56 3.32 -22.85
C GLY A 411 9.49 3.33 -21.32
N LEU A 412 10.56 3.78 -20.69
CA LEU A 412 10.67 3.93 -19.24
C LEU A 412 10.37 5.40 -18.87
N SER A 413 9.11 5.71 -18.77
CA SER A 413 8.57 6.99 -18.30
C SER A 413 7.25 6.77 -17.58
N ARG A 414 6.84 7.70 -16.72
CA ARG A 414 5.56 7.59 -16.01
C ARG A 414 4.38 7.43 -16.98
N ALA A 415 4.37 8.21 -18.06
CA ALA A 415 3.28 8.15 -19.06
C ALA A 415 3.20 6.78 -19.75
N ALA A 416 4.34 6.22 -20.19
CA ALA A 416 4.38 4.93 -20.86
C ALA A 416 3.99 3.78 -19.92
N LEU A 417 4.48 3.81 -18.67
CA LEU A 417 4.15 2.80 -17.65
C LEU A 417 2.67 2.89 -17.23
N THR A 418 2.14 4.11 -17.04
CA THR A 418 0.71 4.31 -16.73
C THR A 418 -0.18 3.70 -17.83
N ALA A 419 0.13 3.98 -19.10
CA ALA A 419 -0.62 3.43 -20.22
C ALA A 419 -0.54 1.88 -20.26
N ALA A 420 0.64 1.30 -19.99
CA ALA A 420 0.84 -0.15 -19.96
C ALA A 420 0.08 -0.81 -18.80
N LEU A 421 0.11 -0.21 -17.60
CA LEU A 421 -0.64 -0.69 -16.43
C LEU A 421 -2.15 -0.64 -16.66
N GLN A 422 -2.67 0.44 -17.23
CA GLN A 422 -4.09 0.58 -17.59
C GLN A 422 -4.51 -0.36 -18.73
N ALA A 423 -3.60 -0.70 -19.64
CA ALA A 423 -3.84 -1.75 -20.63
C ALA A 423 -3.82 -3.15 -20.03
N GLY A 424 -3.16 -3.32 -18.89
CA GLY A 424 -2.97 -4.61 -18.23
C GLY A 424 -1.82 -5.43 -18.78
N HIS A 425 -0.85 -4.78 -19.46
CA HIS A 425 0.33 -5.44 -20.03
C HIS A 425 1.35 -5.77 -18.93
N VAL A 426 0.96 -6.67 -18.03
CA VAL A 426 1.75 -7.02 -16.83
C VAL A 426 1.69 -8.51 -16.51
N TYR A 427 2.70 -8.97 -15.80
CA TYR A 427 2.68 -10.23 -15.04
C TYR A 427 3.55 -10.12 -13.79
N VAL A 428 3.24 -10.92 -12.77
CA VAL A 428 3.97 -10.96 -11.51
C VAL A 428 5.07 -12.03 -11.57
N ARG A 429 6.25 -11.69 -11.08
CA ARG A 429 7.41 -12.56 -10.84
C ARG A 429 7.56 -12.76 -9.34
N THR A 430 7.02 -13.83 -8.81
CA THR A 430 6.81 -14.01 -7.37
C THR A 430 8.10 -14.17 -6.56
N ARG A 431 9.21 -14.54 -7.21
CA ARG A 431 10.53 -14.69 -6.58
C ARG A 431 11.52 -13.61 -7.05
N GLY A 432 11.02 -12.49 -7.57
CA GLY A 432 11.84 -11.41 -8.13
C GLY A 432 12.40 -11.73 -9.51
N VAL A 433 13.15 -10.78 -10.07
CA VAL A 433 13.57 -10.79 -11.49
C VAL A 433 14.49 -11.97 -11.81
N ASP A 434 15.40 -12.34 -10.93
CA ASP A 434 16.40 -13.38 -11.22
C ASP A 434 15.92 -14.82 -11.00
N ARG A 435 14.88 -15.00 -10.19
CA ARG A 435 14.48 -16.33 -9.72
C ARG A 435 13.11 -16.77 -10.23
N SER A 436 12.46 -15.94 -11.03
CA SER A 436 11.20 -16.26 -11.71
C SER A 436 11.40 -16.28 -13.22
N PRO A 437 10.73 -17.15 -13.96
CA PRO A 437 10.79 -17.17 -15.41
C PRO A 437 10.36 -15.85 -16.05
N ALA A 438 10.88 -15.56 -17.24
CA ALA A 438 10.34 -14.53 -18.11
C ALA A 438 9.24 -15.13 -19.00
N LEU A 439 8.16 -14.38 -19.20
CA LEU A 439 7.00 -14.79 -19.98
C LEU A 439 6.74 -13.87 -21.16
N GLU A 440 6.45 -14.48 -22.31
CA GLU A 440 5.73 -13.84 -23.41
C GLU A 440 4.41 -14.60 -23.57
N TYR A 441 3.29 -13.87 -23.62
CA TYR A 441 1.96 -14.45 -23.75
C TYR A 441 1.14 -13.66 -24.76
N THR A 442 0.72 -14.30 -25.82
CA THR A 442 -0.07 -13.69 -26.89
C THR A 442 -1.25 -14.55 -27.27
N ALA A 443 -2.25 -13.94 -27.88
CA ALA A 443 -3.38 -14.61 -28.52
C ALA A 443 -3.59 -14.09 -29.92
N THR A 444 -3.95 -14.99 -30.86
CA THR A 444 -4.32 -14.64 -32.22
C THR A 444 -5.68 -15.22 -32.60
N ALA A 445 -6.52 -14.39 -33.26
CA ALA A 445 -7.84 -14.80 -33.76
C ALA A 445 -8.09 -14.14 -35.11
N GLY A 446 -7.92 -14.88 -36.19
CA GLY A 446 -7.94 -14.32 -37.55
C GLY A 446 -6.85 -13.26 -37.75
N ALA A 447 -7.25 -11.99 -37.93
CA ALA A 447 -6.33 -10.86 -38.07
C ALA A 447 -6.11 -10.09 -36.74
N GLN A 448 -6.77 -10.49 -35.68
CA GLN A 448 -6.58 -9.87 -34.37
C GLN A 448 -5.40 -10.52 -33.64
N GLU A 449 -4.62 -9.70 -32.96
CA GLU A 449 -3.52 -10.12 -32.11
C GLU A 449 -3.59 -9.33 -30.80
N GLY A 450 -3.28 -9.96 -29.68
CA GLY A 450 -3.25 -9.34 -28.36
C GLY A 450 -2.27 -10.05 -27.45
N MET A 451 -1.94 -9.39 -26.34
CA MET A 451 -1.05 -9.89 -25.29
C MET A 451 -1.72 -9.77 -23.91
N PHE A 452 -0.98 -10.02 -22.85
CA PHE A 452 -1.46 -9.83 -21.46
C PHE A 452 -2.37 -8.61 -21.34
N GLY A 453 -3.54 -8.77 -20.75
CA GLY A 453 -4.50 -7.70 -20.53
C GLY A 453 -5.37 -7.32 -21.72
N ASP A 454 -5.03 -7.72 -22.95
CA ASP A 454 -5.79 -7.36 -24.14
C ASP A 454 -7.11 -8.12 -24.26
N THR A 455 -8.03 -7.52 -25.03
CA THR A 455 -9.33 -8.10 -25.34
C THR A 455 -9.44 -8.37 -26.83
N LEU A 456 -9.69 -9.61 -27.23
CA LEU A 456 -10.00 -10.01 -28.60
C LEU A 456 -11.52 -10.16 -28.75
N LEU A 457 -12.08 -9.61 -29.81
CA LEU A 457 -13.51 -9.72 -30.13
C LEU A 457 -13.72 -10.95 -31.04
N VAL A 458 -14.32 -11.99 -30.48
CA VAL A 458 -14.46 -13.29 -31.15
C VAL A 458 -15.85 -13.89 -31.00
N GLY A 459 -16.32 -14.56 -32.04
CA GLY A 459 -17.54 -15.37 -31.98
C GLY A 459 -17.36 -16.63 -31.13
N PRO A 460 -18.43 -17.33 -30.77
CA PRO A 460 -18.38 -18.47 -29.84
C PRO A 460 -17.62 -19.69 -30.42
N THR A 461 -17.47 -19.76 -31.74
CA THR A 461 -16.80 -20.87 -32.46
C THR A 461 -15.52 -20.43 -33.17
N ASP A 462 -15.14 -19.17 -33.07
CA ASP A 462 -13.90 -18.67 -33.66
C ASP A 462 -12.70 -19.30 -32.98
N ALA A 463 -11.77 -19.80 -33.81
CA ALA A 463 -10.53 -20.39 -33.30
C ALA A 463 -9.60 -19.26 -32.79
N VAL A 464 -9.13 -19.41 -31.58
CA VAL A 464 -8.11 -18.56 -30.98
C VAL A 464 -6.90 -19.41 -30.64
N THR A 465 -5.72 -18.96 -30.99
CA THR A 465 -4.47 -19.61 -30.58
C THR A 465 -3.81 -18.79 -29.48
N LEU A 466 -3.68 -19.38 -28.32
CA LEU A 466 -2.88 -18.86 -27.21
C LEU A 466 -1.45 -19.35 -27.36
N ARG A 467 -0.47 -18.45 -27.35
CA ARG A 467 0.95 -18.79 -27.45
C ARG A 467 1.69 -18.26 -26.24
N VAL A 468 2.43 -19.15 -25.56
CA VAL A 468 3.27 -18.82 -24.41
C VAL A 468 4.71 -19.17 -24.72
N THR A 469 5.64 -18.26 -24.44
CA THR A 469 7.07 -18.55 -24.36
C THR A 469 7.52 -18.36 -22.92
N VAL A 470 8.15 -19.40 -22.36
CA VAL A 470 8.72 -19.38 -21.00
C VAL A 470 10.23 -19.46 -21.12
N THR A 471 10.94 -18.48 -20.56
CA THR A 471 12.41 -18.46 -20.50
C THR A 471 12.87 -18.51 -19.04
N GLY A 472 13.79 -19.41 -18.71
CA GLY A 472 14.27 -19.63 -17.33
C GLY A 472 13.31 -20.49 -16.49
N GLY A 473 12.37 -21.23 -17.13
CA GLY A 473 11.37 -22.05 -16.44
C GLY A 473 11.57 -23.56 -16.57
N ALA A 474 12.73 -24.05 -17.03
CA ALA A 474 12.98 -25.47 -17.19
C ALA A 474 12.71 -26.26 -15.89
N ASN A 475 12.06 -27.42 -16.02
CA ASN A 475 11.63 -28.29 -14.91
C ASN A 475 10.49 -27.73 -14.05
N GLN A 476 9.84 -26.65 -14.45
CA GLN A 476 8.60 -26.13 -13.88
C GLN A 476 7.38 -26.66 -14.67
N LEU A 477 6.20 -26.27 -14.22
CA LEU A 477 4.93 -26.54 -14.89
C LEU A 477 4.36 -25.22 -15.42
N LEU A 478 3.82 -25.23 -16.64
CA LEU A 478 2.99 -24.16 -17.20
C LEU A 478 1.53 -24.55 -17.01
N ARG A 479 0.74 -23.64 -16.43
CA ARG A 479 -0.70 -23.79 -16.30
C ARG A 479 -1.43 -22.78 -17.14
N TYR A 480 -2.44 -23.24 -17.86
CA TYR A 480 -3.46 -22.41 -18.49
C TYR A 480 -4.70 -22.41 -17.60
N LEU A 481 -5.20 -21.22 -17.32
CA LEU A 481 -6.36 -20.99 -16.47
C LEU A 481 -7.50 -20.40 -17.30
N ARG A 482 -8.71 -20.92 -17.18
CA ARG A 482 -9.91 -20.38 -17.80
C ARG A 482 -10.83 -19.85 -16.73
N ASN A 483 -11.10 -18.54 -16.72
CA ASN A 483 -11.90 -17.87 -15.69
C ASN A 483 -11.40 -18.16 -14.26
N GLY A 484 -10.06 -18.28 -14.08
CA GLY A 484 -9.42 -18.59 -12.81
C GLY A 484 -9.31 -20.08 -12.47
N GLU A 485 -9.98 -20.96 -13.22
CA GLU A 485 -9.90 -22.40 -13.00
C GLU A 485 -8.84 -23.06 -13.87
N MET A 486 -8.07 -23.98 -13.29
CA MET A 486 -7.04 -24.72 -14.02
C MET A 486 -7.67 -25.52 -15.15
N PHE A 487 -7.29 -25.18 -16.39
CA PHE A 487 -7.75 -25.86 -17.60
C PHE A 487 -6.75 -26.92 -18.10
N LEU A 488 -5.46 -26.59 -18.09
CA LEU A 488 -4.40 -27.47 -18.58
C LEU A 488 -3.10 -27.18 -17.84
N GLU A 489 -2.38 -28.25 -17.49
CA GLU A 489 -1.04 -28.19 -16.90
C GLU A 489 -0.06 -28.98 -17.77
N LEU A 490 1.09 -28.39 -18.10
CA LEU A 490 2.11 -28.95 -18.96
C LEU A 490 3.50 -28.84 -18.32
N PRO A 491 4.36 -29.86 -18.43
CA PRO A 491 5.76 -29.73 -18.03
C PRO A 491 6.49 -28.76 -18.97
N ILE A 492 7.47 -28.04 -18.42
CA ILE A 492 8.41 -27.20 -19.17
C ILE A 492 9.75 -27.94 -19.31
N PRO A 493 9.96 -28.73 -20.37
CA PRO A 493 11.12 -29.61 -20.49
C PRO A 493 12.38 -28.91 -21.01
N THR A 494 12.26 -27.74 -21.62
CA THR A 494 13.34 -27.01 -22.30
C THR A 494 13.38 -25.55 -21.91
N ASP A 495 14.48 -24.89 -22.21
CA ASP A 495 14.64 -23.45 -22.02
C ASP A 495 15.26 -22.83 -23.29
N PRO A 496 14.56 -21.94 -24.01
CA PRO A 496 13.16 -21.56 -23.79
C PRO A 496 12.17 -22.67 -24.13
N PHE A 497 10.97 -22.60 -23.55
CA PHE A 497 9.85 -23.47 -23.85
C PHE A 497 8.74 -22.68 -24.54
N VAL A 498 8.20 -23.23 -25.64
CA VAL A 498 7.08 -22.64 -26.37
C VAL A 498 5.91 -23.60 -26.34
N SER A 499 4.73 -23.10 -25.98
CA SER A 499 3.47 -23.81 -25.98
C SER A 499 2.43 -23.05 -26.80
N GLU A 500 1.65 -23.77 -27.61
CA GLU A 500 0.49 -23.23 -28.31
C GLU A 500 -0.76 -24.04 -27.93
N LEU A 501 -1.84 -23.32 -27.59
CA LEU A 501 -3.11 -23.92 -27.19
C LEU A 501 -4.25 -23.32 -28.03
N GLY A 502 -4.94 -24.15 -28.80
CA GLY A 502 -6.16 -23.75 -29.50
C GLY A 502 -7.34 -23.71 -28.53
N VAL A 503 -8.02 -22.59 -28.46
CA VAL A 503 -9.21 -22.39 -27.62
C VAL A 503 -10.32 -21.69 -28.40
N THR A 504 -11.51 -21.67 -27.81
CA THR A 504 -12.63 -20.85 -28.28
C THR A 504 -13.15 -20.00 -27.10
N ARG A 505 -13.92 -18.98 -27.40
CA ARG A 505 -14.70 -18.29 -26.38
C ARG A 505 -15.73 -19.27 -25.80
N ALA A 506 -15.87 -19.32 -24.47
CA ALA A 506 -16.86 -20.14 -23.78
C ALA A 506 -17.97 -19.23 -23.23
N PRO A 507 -19.11 -19.07 -23.93
CA PRO A 507 -20.16 -18.15 -23.50
C PRO A 507 -20.81 -18.51 -22.16
N GLU A 508 -20.73 -19.77 -21.75
CA GLU A 508 -21.26 -20.23 -20.48
C GLU A 508 -20.40 -19.73 -19.31
N GLY A 509 -20.98 -18.95 -18.41
CA GLY A 509 -20.29 -18.38 -17.28
C GLY A 509 -19.45 -17.12 -17.58
N GLU A 510 -19.64 -16.48 -18.74
CA GLU A 510 -18.99 -15.21 -19.08
C GLU A 510 -19.47 -14.07 -18.19
N GLY A 511 -18.50 -13.30 -17.65
CA GLY A 511 -18.75 -11.99 -17.08
C GLY A 511 -18.75 -10.86 -18.12
N PRO A 512 -18.85 -9.60 -17.69
CA PRO A 512 -18.82 -8.43 -18.57
C PRO A 512 -17.55 -8.29 -19.41
N LEU A 513 -16.44 -8.87 -18.98
CA LEU A 513 -15.15 -8.91 -19.72
C LEU A 513 -15.04 -10.09 -20.70
N GLY A 514 -16.04 -10.98 -20.75
CA GLY A 514 -16.00 -12.21 -21.55
C GLY A 514 -15.30 -13.37 -20.82
N THR A 515 -14.85 -14.38 -21.59
CA THR A 515 -14.01 -15.46 -21.06
C THR A 515 -12.58 -14.97 -20.93
N PHE A 516 -11.95 -15.12 -19.78
CA PHE A 516 -10.56 -14.75 -19.61
C PHE A 516 -9.65 -15.98 -19.48
N TRP A 517 -8.48 -15.90 -20.15
CA TRP A 517 -7.47 -16.93 -20.17
C TRP A 517 -6.20 -16.41 -19.49
N GLY A 518 -5.90 -16.95 -18.32
CA GLY A 518 -4.68 -16.68 -17.57
C GLY A 518 -3.62 -17.76 -17.78
N ILE A 519 -2.40 -17.42 -17.40
CA ILE A 519 -1.28 -18.38 -17.33
C ILE A 519 -0.52 -18.17 -16.02
N GLU A 520 0.02 -19.25 -15.48
CA GLU A 520 0.98 -19.22 -14.37
C GLU A 520 2.07 -20.27 -14.59
N THR A 521 3.24 -20.04 -14.00
CA THR A 521 4.26 -21.07 -13.86
C THR A 521 4.39 -21.50 -12.41
N VAL A 522 4.59 -22.80 -12.20
CA VAL A 522 4.67 -23.41 -10.87
C VAL A 522 5.90 -24.28 -10.79
N GLN A 523 6.73 -24.03 -9.79
CA GLN A 523 7.85 -24.90 -9.44
C GLN A 523 7.35 -26.01 -8.51
N GLN A 524 7.69 -27.25 -8.82
CA GLN A 524 7.64 -28.33 -7.85
C GLN A 524 8.87 -28.22 -6.93
N GLN A 525 8.76 -28.72 -5.71
CA GLN A 525 9.81 -28.60 -4.70
C GLN A 525 11.21 -28.84 -5.27
N ALA A 526 12.03 -27.79 -5.27
CA ALA A 526 13.40 -27.85 -5.78
C ALA A 526 14.44 -28.00 -4.65
N ALA A 527 14.10 -27.62 -3.44
CA ALA A 527 14.94 -27.70 -2.26
C ALA A 527 14.14 -28.23 -1.05
N PRO A 528 14.78 -28.87 -0.06
CA PRO A 528 14.10 -29.47 1.09
C PRO A 528 13.30 -28.48 1.94
N ASP A 529 13.64 -27.20 1.89
CA ASP A 529 13.04 -26.08 2.61
C ASP A 529 12.04 -25.28 1.77
N GLU A 530 11.75 -25.72 0.53
CA GLU A 530 10.73 -25.09 -0.31
C GLU A 530 9.37 -25.81 -0.21
N PRO A 531 8.23 -25.09 -0.47
CA PRO A 531 6.92 -25.71 -0.57
C PRO A 531 6.86 -26.82 -1.62
N ALA A 532 5.96 -27.79 -1.46
CA ALA A 532 5.75 -28.85 -2.44
C ALA A 532 5.38 -28.31 -3.83
N THR A 533 4.65 -27.20 -3.87
CA THR A 533 4.37 -26.42 -5.07
C THR A 533 4.51 -24.94 -4.74
N LEU A 534 5.07 -24.17 -5.68
CA LEU A 534 5.31 -22.74 -5.53
C LEU A 534 5.05 -22.04 -6.84
N ARG A 535 4.13 -21.09 -6.87
CA ARG A 535 3.98 -20.20 -8.03
C ARG A 535 5.22 -19.36 -8.22
N THR A 536 5.71 -19.32 -9.45
CA THR A 536 6.88 -18.52 -9.83
C THR A 536 6.50 -17.33 -10.70
N THR A 537 5.34 -17.40 -11.40
CA THR A 537 4.74 -16.27 -12.11
C THR A 537 3.23 -16.32 -12.03
N ILE A 538 2.58 -15.14 -12.15
CA ILE A 538 1.13 -14.98 -12.27
C ILE A 538 0.89 -14.00 -13.42
N GLY A 539 0.30 -14.46 -14.52
CA GLY A 539 0.04 -13.65 -15.70
C GLY A 539 -1.32 -12.96 -15.65
N ASN A 540 -1.37 -11.68 -16.05
CA ASN A 540 -2.65 -11.03 -16.32
C ASN A 540 -3.33 -11.71 -17.53
N PRO A 541 -4.64 -12.04 -17.49
CA PRO A 541 -5.25 -12.82 -18.54
C PRO A 541 -5.47 -12.03 -19.83
N ILE A 542 -5.65 -12.77 -20.93
CA ILE A 542 -6.21 -12.26 -22.18
C ILE A 542 -7.72 -12.53 -22.16
N PHE A 543 -8.50 -11.56 -22.62
CA PHE A 543 -9.95 -11.60 -22.60
C PHE A 543 -10.53 -11.90 -23.99
N LEU A 544 -11.44 -12.86 -24.08
CA LEU A 544 -12.19 -13.20 -25.29
C LEU A 544 -13.64 -12.76 -25.11
N LYS A 545 -14.06 -11.74 -25.86
CA LYS A 545 -15.36 -11.10 -25.69
C LYS A 545 -16.17 -11.18 -26.99
N ALA A 546 -17.50 -11.15 -26.89
CA ALA A 546 -18.38 -11.04 -28.06
C ALA A 546 -18.09 -9.75 -28.84
N PRO A 547 -18.15 -9.80 -30.21
CA PRO A 547 -18.02 -8.63 -31.06
C PRO A 547 -19.06 -7.54 -30.77
#